data_f63446ed4d4acac0e166766843f0f179
#
_entry.id   f63446ed4d4acac0e166766843f0f179
#
_cell.length_a   1.000
_cell.length_b   1.000
_cell.length_c   1.000
_cell.angle_alpha   90.00
_cell.angle_beta   90.00
_cell.angle_gamma   90.00
#
_symmetry.space_group_name_H-M   'P 1'
#
loop_
_entity.id
_entity.type
_entity.pdbx_description
1 polymer ?
#
loop_
_entity_poly.entity_id
_entity_poly.type
_entity_poly.pdbx_seq_one_letter_code
_entity_poly.pdbx_strand_id
1 'polypeptide(L)'
;MELAEAAGDVLKQLEIEYNINVLSAHRMPEYLQEHLQAAIADGTKVFIGIAGMAAHLAGNIAAHTSLPVIGVPGDGGPLNGLDALLSTVQMPKGVP
;
A
#
# COMPACT_ATOMS: atom_id res chain seq x y z
N MET A 1 -3.09 -10.90 -3.62
CA MET A 1 -2.62 -11.57 -2.37
C MET A 1 -1.23 -12.18 -2.49
N GLU A 2 -0.84 -12.68 -3.65
CA GLU A 2 0.48 -13.29 -3.83
C GLU A 2 1.64 -12.36 -3.49
N LEU A 3 1.61 -11.11 -3.95
CA LEU A 3 2.65 -10.13 -3.65
C LEU A 3 2.69 -9.80 -2.15
N ALA A 4 1.53 -9.66 -1.52
CA ALA A 4 1.46 -9.39 -0.09
C ALA A 4 2.00 -10.56 0.73
N GLU A 5 1.67 -11.79 0.33
CA GLU A 5 2.17 -12.99 0.98
C GLU A 5 3.68 -13.13 0.82
N ALA A 6 4.21 -12.83 -0.37
CA ALA A 6 5.65 -12.86 -0.62
C ALA A 6 6.38 -11.83 0.26
N ALA A 7 5.84 -10.62 0.37
CA ALA A 7 6.40 -9.60 1.26
C ALA A 7 6.35 -10.04 2.72
N GLY A 8 5.22 -10.65 3.13
CA GLY A 8 5.07 -11.18 4.48
C GLY A 8 6.08 -12.25 4.81
N ASP A 9 6.38 -13.14 3.88
CA ASP A 9 7.39 -14.19 4.07
C ASP A 9 8.77 -13.59 4.35
N VAL A 10 9.15 -12.54 3.63
CA VAL A 10 10.42 -11.84 3.86
C VAL A 10 10.42 -11.17 5.23
N LEU A 11 9.35 -10.49 5.59
CA LEU A 11 9.23 -9.84 6.91
C LEU A 11 9.33 -10.86 8.03
N LYS A 12 8.72 -12.03 7.86
CA LYS A 12 8.80 -13.11 8.84
C LYS A 12 10.23 -13.60 9.01
N GLN A 13 10.98 -13.74 7.91
CA GLN A 13 12.39 -14.12 7.95
C GLN A 13 13.24 -13.09 8.69
N LEU A 14 12.86 -11.81 8.60
CA LEU A 14 13.54 -10.72 9.29
C LEU A 14 13.03 -10.48 10.72
N GLU A 15 12.11 -11.32 11.18
CA GLU A 15 11.49 -11.21 12.51
C GLU A 15 10.77 -9.87 12.72
N ILE A 16 10.13 -9.36 11.68
CA ILE A 16 9.33 -8.14 11.72
C ILE A 16 7.85 -8.54 11.75
N GLU A 17 7.12 -8.08 12.75
CA GLU A 17 5.69 -8.31 12.84
C GLU A 17 4.96 -7.54 11.74
N TYR A 18 3.93 -8.16 11.16
CA TYR A 18 3.14 -7.55 10.10
C TYR A 18 1.71 -8.07 10.11
N ASN A 19 0.82 -7.30 9.50
CA ASN A 19 -0.55 -7.71 9.23
C ASN A 19 -0.84 -7.48 7.75
N ILE A 20 -1.64 -8.36 7.15
CA ILE A 20 -2.09 -8.24 5.77
C ILE A 20 -3.58 -7.97 5.78
N ASN A 21 -4.01 -6.91 5.10
CA ASN A 21 -5.41 -6.52 5.00
C ASN A 21 -5.75 -6.21 3.55
N VAL A 22 -6.96 -6.53 3.14
CA VAL A 22 -7.48 -6.20 1.82
C VAL A 22 -8.40 -5.00 1.95
N LEU A 23 -7.97 -3.87 1.40
CA LEU A 23 -8.67 -2.60 1.47
C LEU A 23 -8.67 -1.93 0.10
N SER A 24 -9.71 -1.17 -0.19
CA SER A 24 -9.80 -0.44 -1.45
C SER A 24 -9.93 1.06 -1.18
N ALA A 25 -9.00 1.84 -1.73
CA ALA A 25 -9.06 3.30 -1.65
C ALA A 25 -10.23 3.87 -2.46
N HIS A 26 -10.58 3.21 -3.57
CA HIS A 26 -11.65 3.66 -4.45
C HIS A 26 -13.05 3.27 -3.98
N ARG A 27 -13.19 2.08 -3.38
CA ARG A 27 -14.47 1.53 -2.97
C ARG A 27 -14.84 1.85 -1.53
N MET A 28 -13.84 1.93 -0.65
CA MET A 28 -14.06 2.07 0.79
C MET A 28 -13.08 3.09 1.39
N PRO A 29 -13.10 4.35 0.92
CA PRO A 29 -12.11 5.35 1.38
C PRO A 29 -12.22 5.65 2.88
N GLU A 30 -13.43 5.70 3.42
CA GLU A 30 -13.64 5.95 4.85
C GLU A 30 -13.15 4.80 5.71
N TYR A 31 -13.42 3.57 5.28
CA TYR A 31 -12.97 2.38 5.99
C TYR A 31 -11.44 2.28 5.97
N LEU A 32 -10.82 2.62 4.83
CA LEU A 32 -9.37 2.69 4.73
C LEU A 32 -8.80 3.67 5.75
N GLN A 33 -9.35 4.87 5.84
CA GLN A 33 -8.89 5.90 6.76
C GLN A 33 -9.03 5.46 8.23
N GLU A 34 -10.15 4.86 8.58
CA GLU A 34 -10.38 4.32 9.93
C GLU A 34 -9.37 3.22 10.25
N HIS A 35 -9.12 2.33 9.30
CA HIS A 35 -8.16 1.25 9.46
C HIS A 35 -6.74 1.79 9.68
N LEU A 36 -6.33 2.80 8.91
CA LEU A 36 -5.02 3.43 9.07
C LEU A 36 -4.84 4.04 10.45
N GLN A 37 -5.84 4.75 10.93
CA GLN A 37 -5.78 5.37 12.26
C GLN A 37 -5.70 4.32 13.37
N ALA A 38 -6.46 3.24 13.26
CA ALA A 38 -6.42 2.14 14.22
C ALA A 38 -5.05 1.45 14.21
N ALA A 39 -4.48 1.23 13.02
CA ALA A 39 -3.16 0.61 12.88
C ALA A 39 -2.06 1.48 13.49
N ILE A 40 -2.10 2.79 13.26
CA ILE A 40 -1.14 3.71 13.85
C ILE A 40 -1.23 3.70 15.38
N ALA A 41 -2.45 3.73 15.92
CA ALA A 41 -2.67 3.65 17.36
C ALA A 41 -2.16 2.35 17.95
N ASP A 42 -2.19 1.26 17.19
CA ASP A 42 -1.70 -0.06 17.59
C ASP A 42 -0.19 -0.25 17.40
N GLY A 43 0.51 0.76 16.92
CA GLY A 43 1.97 0.77 16.84
C GLY A 43 2.57 0.50 15.48
N THR A 44 1.79 0.51 14.41
CA THR A 44 2.30 0.37 13.03
C THR A 44 3.29 1.51 12.73
N LYS A 45 4.43 1.17 12.16
CA LYS A 45 5.51 2.12 11.84
C LYS A 45 5.70 2.36 10.35
N VAL A 46 5.31 1.41 9.50
CA VAL A 46 5.47 1.49 8.05
C VAL A 46 4.25 0.85 7.40
N PHE A 47 3.77 1.44 6.34
CA PHE A 47 2.71 0.87 5.51
C PHE A 47 3.27 0.43 4.16
N ILE A 48 2.77 -0.68 3.65
CA ILE A 48 3.06 -1.16 2.31
C ILE A 48 1.74 -1.26 1.56
N GLY A 49 1.58 -0.43 0.53
CA GLY A 49 0.38 -0.41 -0.30
C GLY A 49 0.64 -1.14 -1.62
N ILE A 50 -0.05 -2.24 -1.82
CA ILE A 50 0.08 -3.07 -3.02
C ILE A 50 -1.21 -2.95 -3.82
N ALA A 51 -1.13 -2.43 -5.03
CA ALA A 51 -2.30 -2.26 -5.89
C ALA A 51 -1.92 -2.43 -7.35
N GLY A 52 -2.86 -2.95 -8.14
CA GLY A 52 -2.70 -3.07 -9.59
C GLY A 52 -3.51 -2.02 -10.33
N MET A 53 -3.40 -1.99 -11.64
CA MET A 53 -4.09 -1.07 -12.53
C MET A 53 -3.84 0.39 -12.10
N ALA A 54 -4.87 1.20 -11.92
CA ALA A 54 -4.72 2.56 -11.37
C ALA A 54 -4.39 2.47 -9.87
N ALA A 55 -3.13 2.30 -9.54
CA ALA A 55 -2.64 1.96 -8.21
C ALA A 55 -2.58 3.19 -7.30
N HIS A 56 -3.70 3.62 -6.76
CA HIS A 56 -3.80 4.80 -5.92
C HIS A 56 -3.74 4.52 -4.41
N LEU A 57 -3.63 3.25 -4.02
CA LEU A 57 -3.69 2.86 -2.61
C LEU A 57 -2.56 3.48 -1.80
N ALA A 58 -1.32 3.34 -2.26
CA ALA A 58 -0.16 3.88 -1.53
C ALA A 58 -0.22 5.41 -1.40
N GLY A 59 -0.62 6.11 -2.46
CA GLY A 59 -0.81 7.56 -2.42
C GLY A 59 -1.89 8.00 -1.45
N ASN A 60 -3.00 7.27 -1.38
CA ASN A 60 -4.06 7.53 -0.41
C ASN A 60 -3.57 7.29 1.02
N ILE A 61 -2.81 6.24 1.25
CA ILE A 61 -2.23 5.99 2.57
C ILE A 61 -1.30 7.15 2.95
N ALA A 62 -0.41 7.54 2.05
CA ALA A 62 0.54 8.62 2.28
C ALA A 62 -0.15 9.96 2.56
N ALA A 63 -1.34 10.19 2.00
CA ALA A 63 -2.11 11.40 2.25
C ALA A 63 -2.67 11.47 3.68
N HIS A 64 -2.72 10.36 4.40
CA HIS A 64 -3.33 10.26 5.73
C HIS A 64 -2.33 9.99 6.85
N THR A 65 -1.04 9.92 6.56
CA THR A 65 -0.03 9.65 7.58
C THR A 65 1.32 10.27 7.19
N SER A 66 2.12 10.61 8.18
CA SER A 66 3.52 11.00 7.99
C SER A 66 4.47 9.82 8.12
N LEU A 67 3.96 8.63 8.43
CA LEU A 67 4.79 7.42 8.49
C LEU A 67 5.23 7.01 7.08
N PRO A 68 6.36 6.29 6.95
CA PRO A 68 6.80 5.80 5.66
C PRO A 68 5.76 4.89 5.00
N VAL A 69 5.55 5.10 3.69
CA VAL A 69 4.65 4.28 2.88
C VAL A 69 5.42 3.77 1.67
N ILE A 70 5.42 2.46 1.50
CA ILE A 70 6.07 1.80 0.36
C ILE A 70 4.97 1.42 -0.64
N GLY A 71 5.06 1.95 -1.85
CA GLY A 71 4.15 1.59 -2.92
C GLY A 71 4.70 0.42 -3.74
N VAL A 72 3.88 -0.60 -3.93
CA VAL A 72 4.23 -1.77 -4.75
C VAL A 72 3.24 -1.88 -5.89
N PRO A 73 3.67 -1.64 -7.15
CA PRO A 73 2.80 -1.78 -8.31
C PRO A 73 2.59 -3.26 -8.65
N GLY A 74 1.32 -3.70 -8.66
CA GLY A 74 0.96 -5.04 -9.05
C GLY A 74 0.90 -5.18 -10.57
N ASP A 75 1.06 -6.39 -11.07
CA ASP A 75 1.07 -6.70 -12.51
C ASP A 75 -0.27 -7.19 -13.06
N GLY A 76 -1.34 -7.04 -12.32
CA GLY A 76 -2.68 -7.37 -12.78
C GLY A 76 -3.19 -6.42 -13.85
N GLY A 77 -4.13 -6.88 -14.66
CA GLY A 77 -4.74 -6.08 -15.69
C GLY A 77 -4.02 -6.16 -17.04
N PRO A 78 -4.60 -5.52 -18.08
CA PRO A 78 -4.16 -5.69 -19.46
C PRO A 78 -2.81 -5.06 -19.81
N LEU A 79 -2.28 -4.17 -19.00
CA LEU A 79 -1.00 -3.50 -19.25
C LEU A 79 0.18 -4.13 -18.49
N ASN A 80 -0.04 -5.28 -17.85
CA ASN A 80 1.03 -6.05 -17.17
C ASN A 80 1.81 -5.22 -16.13
N GLY A 81 1.13 -4.34 -15.43
CA GLY A 81 1.73 -3.55 -14.36
C GLY A 81 2.29 -2.20 -14.77
N LEU A 82 2.32 -1.87 -16.07
CA LEU A 82 2.80 -0.56 -16.51
C LEU A 82 1.94 0.57 -15.95
N ASP A 83 0.62 0.41 -15.99
CA ASP A 83 -0.33 1.36 -15.42
C ASP A 83 -0.13 1.53 -13.91
N ALA A 84 0.08 0.43 -13.20
CA ALA A 84 0.33 0.47 -11.76
C ALA A 84 1.66 1.16 -11.44
N LEU A 85 2.69 0.87 -12.19
CA LEU A 85 4.00 1.53 -12.03
C LEU A 85 3.88 3.03 -12.25
N LEU A 86 3.27 3.44 -13.36
CA LEU A 86 3.11 4.87 -13.68
C LEU A 86 2.25 5.59 -12.65
N SER A 87 1.16 4.97 -12.18
CA SER A 87 0.31 5.56 -11.13
C SER A 87 1.07 5.74 -9.81
N THR A 88 2.00 4.84 -9.53
CA THR A 88 2.75 4.88 -8.27
C THR A 88 3.87 5.92 -8.32
N VAL A 89 4.56 6.07 -9.46
CA VAL A 89 5.74 6.94 -9.56
C VAL A 89 5.42 8.34 -10.10
N GLN A 90 4.33 8.51 -10.82
CA GLN A 90 3.90 9.81 -11.40
C GLN A 90 3.15 10.63 -10.36
N MET A 91 3.82 10.98 -9.29
CA MET A 91 3.24 11.74 -8.20
C MET A 91 3.69 13.19 -8.24
N PRO A 92 2.93 14.13 -7.65
CA PRO A 92 3.35 15.52 -7.55
C PRO A 92 4.69 15.66 -6.86
N LYS A 93 5.40 16.75 -7.18
CA LYS A 93 6.68 17.06 -6.56
C LYS A 93 6.54 17.07 -5.03
N GLY A 94 7.46 16.40 -4.35
CA GLY A 94 7.43 16.27 -2.90
C GLY A 94 6.81 14.98 -2.39
N VAL A 95 6.22 14.18 -3.27
CA VAL A 95 5.70 12.84 -2.94
C VAL A 95 6.61 11.84 -3.64
N PRO A 96 7.47 11.14 -2.90
CA PRO A 96 8.40 10.18 -3.51
C PRO A 96 7.70 8.93 -4.03
#